data_fe64ebefb914f55e83b33373d36a99af
#
_entry.id   fe64ebefb914f55e83b33373d36a99af
#
_cell.length_a   1.000
_cell.length_b   1.000
_cell.length_c   1.000
_cell.angle_alpha   90.00
_cell.angle_beta   90.00
_cell.angle_gamma   90.00
#
_symmetry.space_group_name_H-M   'P 1'
#
loop_
_entity.id
_entity.type
_entity.pdbx_description
1 polymer ?
#
loop_
_entity_poly.entity_id
_entity_poly.type
_entity_poly.pdbx_seq_one_letter_code
_entity_poly.pdbx_strand_id
1 'polypeptide(L)'
;MKRVLLITYDNCDDTEAYYPLMRMKEEGYAVTVASLEKKTIRGKHWFTVDADLLPAEIDPTAYDALLLPGGTAPEKLRQNADVLAATRAFFDAGKPIAAICHGPLILISAKVLRGRRCTCYPGIRDDIVNAGALYENSPVVVDGNLITSRRPDDLPDFMRAFIKQVNSEKR
;
A
#
# COMPACT_ATOMS: atom_id res chain seq x y z
N MET A 1 -15.81 8.94 10.09
CA MET A 1 -14.33 8.91 10.13
C MET A 1 -13.89 7.75 9.24
N LYS A 2 -13.02 8.01 8.26
CA LYS A 2 -12.46 6.97 7.38
C LYS A 2 -11.44 6.13 8.15
N ARG A 3 -11.37 4.83 7.84
CA ARG A 3 -10.46 3.87 8.47
C ARG A 3 -9.55 3.29 7.39
N VAL A 4 -8.24 3.44 7.56
CA VAL A 4 -7.24 2.96 6.60
C VAL A 4 -6.38 1.89 7.25
N LEU A 5 -6.20 0.78 6.52
CA LEU A 5 -5.24 -0.25 6.88
C LEU A 5 -3.90 0.06 6.21
N LEU A 6 -2.83 0.11 6.99
CA LEU A 6 -1.45 0.18 6.52
C LEU A 6 -0.79 -1.16 6.79
N ILE A 7 -0.33 -1.85 5.75
CA ILE A 7 0.41 -3.11 5.91
C ILE A 7 1.89 -2.85 5.64
N THR A 8 2.73 -3.10 6.63
CA THR A 8 4.18 -2.95 6.52
C THR A 8 4.92 -3.94 7.42
N TYR A 9 6.25 -3.95 7.34
CA TYR A 9 7.13 -4.81 8.14
C TYR A 9 8.50 -4.14 8.28
N ASP A 10 9.41 -4.77 9.04
CA ASP A 10 10.79 -4.29 9.20
C ASP A 10 11.47 -3.99 7.86
N ASN A 11 12.32 -2.99 7.84
CA ASN A 11 13.00 -2.45 6.67
C ASN A 11 12.05 -1.84 5.62
N CYS A 12 10.88 -1.35 6.03
CA CYS A 12 10.11 -0.45 5.18
C CYS A 12 10.88 0.86 4.93
N ASP A 13 10.57 1.53 3.85
CA ASP A 13 11.10 2.87 3.64
C ASP A 13 10.48 3.84 4.65
N ASP A 14 11.34 4.56 5.39
CA ASP A 14 10.92 5.42 6.49
C ASP A 14 9.94 6.49 6.03
N THR A 15 10.21 7.15 4.92
CA THR A 15 9.39 8.25 4.42
C THR A 15 8.09 7.76 3.79
N GLU A 16 8.13 6.59 3.13
CA GLU A 16 6.94 5.98 2.50
C GLU A 16 5.95 5.41 3.52
N ALA A 17 6.39 5.16 4.74
CA ALA A 17 5.51 4.81 5.86
C ALA A 17 5.11 6.04 6.68
N TYR A 18 6.07 6.88 7.06
CA TYR A 18 5.85 8.01 7.95
C TYR A 18 5.01 9.12 7.34
N TYR A 19 5.35 9.59 6.12
CA TYR A 19 4.64 10.69 5.49
C TYR A 19 3.15 10.35 5.25
N PRO A 20 2.81 9.18 4.66
CA PRO A 20 1.41 8.79 4.54
C PRO A 20 0.69 8.69 5.89
N LEU A 21 1.34 8.14 6.92
CA LEU A 21 0.75 8.05 8.26
C LEU A 21 0.39 9.44 8.81
N MET A 22 1.27 10.43 8.66
CA MET A 22 1.01 11.80 9.11
C MET A 22 -0.07 12.48 8.27
N ARG A 23 -0.06 12.30 6.95
CA ARG A 23 -1.08 12.85 6.05
C ARG A 23 -2.48 12.30 6.35
N MET A 24 -2.58 10.99 6.61
CA MET A 24 -3.85 10.37 6.98
C MET A 24 -4.36 10.87 8.34
N LYS A 25 -3.47 11.08 9.32
CA LYS A 25 -3.82 11.69 10.61
C LYS A 25 -4.31 13.14 10.45
N GLU A 26 -3.66 13.92 9.60
CA GLU A 26 -4.07 15.31 9.29
C GLU A 26 -5.48 15.36 8.68
N GLU A 27 -5.83 14.37 7.83
CA GLU A 27 -7.19 14.21 7.27
C GLU A 27 -8.21 13.68 8.29
N GLY A 28 -7.80 13.37 9.51
CA GLY A 28 -8.67 12.82 10.56
C GLY A 28 -9.04 11.34 10.34
N TYR A 29 -8.23 10.58 9.58
CA TYR A 29 -8.45 9.15 9.38
C TYR A 29 -7.93 8.34 10.57
N ALA A 30 -8.63 7.26 10.92
CA ALA A 30 -8.11 6.24 11.81
C ALA A 30 -7.22 5.29 10.99
N VAL A 31 -5.96 5.14 11.40
CA VAL A 31 -5.01 4.24 10.76
C VAL A 31 -4.72 3.07 11.69
N THR A 32 -4.83 1.86 11.14
CA THR A 32 -4.42 0.61 11.81
C THR A 32 -3.23 0.04 11.06
N VAL A 33 -2.20 -0.36 11.78
CA VAL A 33 -0.99 -0.96 11.22
C VAL A 33 -1.05 -2.48 11.38
N ALA A 34 -0.98 -3.21 10.26
CA ALA A 34 -0.83 -4.66 10.28
C ALA A 34 0.58 -5.06 9.87
N SER A 35 1.12 -6.09 10.50
CA SER A 35 2.47 -6.57 10.24
C SER A 35 2.59 -8.07 10.52
N LEU A 36 3.67 -8.70 10.02
CA LEU A 36 3.92 -10.14 10.21
C LEU A 36 4.13 -10.53 11.69
N GLU A 37 4.46 -9.57 12.53
CA GLU A 37 4.64 -9.75 13.97
C GLU A 37 4.03 -8.56 14.72
N LYS A 38 3.37 -8.80 15.86
CA LYS A 38 2.91 -7.76 16.78
C LYS A 38 4.07 -7.25 17.63
N LYS A 39 4.79 -6.29 17.07
CA LYS A 39 5.94 -5.64 17.71
C LYS A 39 6.10 -4.21 17.19
N THR A 40 7.05 -3.48 17.73
CA THR A 40 7.53 -2.23 17.13
C THR A 40 8.28 -2.56 15.83
N ILE A 41 7.71 -2.16 14.71
CA ILE A 41 8.30 -2.26 13.37
C ILE A 41 9.34 -1.17 13.21
N ARG A 42 10.47 -1.50 12.58
CA ARG A 42 11.58 -0.58 12.34
C ARG A 42 11.77 -0.37 10.84
N GLY A 43 11.72 0.88 10.41
CA GLY A 43 12.13 1.29 9.08
C GLY A 43 13.63 1.10 8.86
N LYS A 44 14.11 1.47 7.67
CA LYS A 44 15.52 1.32 7.30
C LYS A 44 16.48 2.13 8.19
N HIS A 45 16.04 3.28 8.71
CA HIS A 45 16.93 4.23 9.38
C HIS A 45 16.40 4.69 10.74
N TRP A 46 15.27 5.40 10.78
CA TRP A 46 14.82 6.09 11.99
C TRP A 46 13.35 5.87 12.35
N PHE A 47 12.51 5.48 11.39
CA PHE A 47 11.08 5.34 11.60
C PHE A 47 10.77 4.10 12.45
N THR A 48 9.84 4.26 13.39
CA THR A 48 9.28 3.14 14.14
C THR A 48 7.76 3.31 14.25
N VAL A 49 7.05 2.20 14.26
CA VAL A 49 5.61 2.15 14.48
C VAL A 49 5.23 0.81 15.11
N ASP A 50 4.28 0.84 16.05
CA ASP A 50 3.79 -0.40 16.62
C ASP A 50 2.76 -1.06 15.71
N ALA A 51 2.85 -2.37 15.57
CA ALA A 51 1.88 -3.16 14.83
C ALA A 51 0.68 -3.48 15.73
N ASP A 52 -0.51 -3.14 15.24
CA ASP A 52 -1.79 -3.37 15.92
C ASP A 52 -2.33 -4.78 15.68
N LEU A 53 -2.12 -5.32 14.45
CA LEU A 53 -2.71 -6.57 13.98
C LEU A 53 -1.69 -7.48 13.30
N LEU A 54 -1.92 -8.79 13.41
CA LEU A 54 -1.35 -9.78 12.49
C LEU A 54 -2.21 -9.87 11.20
N PRO A 55 -1.63 -10.32 10.07
CA PRO A 55 -2.39 -10.44 8.81
C PRO A 55 -3.64 -11.31 8.93
N ALA A 56 -3.58 -12.40 9.71
CA ALA A 56 -4.72 -13.30 9.95
C ALA A 56 -5.87 -12.64 10.75
N GLU A 57 -5.62 -11.52 11.41
CA GLU A 57 -6.62 -10.78 12.19
C GLU A 57 -7.30 -9.66 11.36
N ILE A 58 -6.89 -9.47 10.10
CA ILE A 58 -7.45 -8.42 9.24
C ILE A 58 -8.87 -8.79 8.83
N ASP A 59 -9.84 -7.93 9.19
CA ASP A 59 -11.15 -7.91 8.57
C ASP A 59 -11.20 -6.79 7.50
N PRO A 60 -11.11 -7.11 6.21
CA PRO A 60 -11.10 -6.09 5.15
C PRO A 60 -12.39 -5.23 5.11
N THR A 61 -13.49 -5.73 5.68
CA THR A 61 -14.76 -5.00 5.71
C THR A 61 -14.71 -3.81 6.68
N ALA A 62 -13.85 -3.88 7.68
CA ALA A 62 -13.69 -2.86 8.70
C ALA A 62 -12.96 -1.58 8.22
N TYR A 63 -12.39 -1.59 7.02
CA TYR A 63 -11.56 -0.49 6.50
C TYR A 63 -12.11 0.06 5.19
N ASP A 64 -11.86 1.34 4.95
CA ASP A 64 -12.25 2.04 3.73
C ASP A 64 -11.17 1.96 2.63
N ALA A 65 -9.89 1.77 3.00
CA ALA A 65 -8.77 1.75 2.07
C ALA A 65 -7.56 0.98 2.62
N LEU A 66 -6.64 0.61 1.71
CA LEU A 66 -5.38 -0.08 2.00
C LEU A 66 -4.19 0.75 1.51
N LEU A 67 -3.12 0.83 2.31
CA LEU A 67 -1.85 1.45 1.95
C LEU A 67 -0.69 0.48 2.14
N LEU A 68 0.16 0.39 1.11
CA LEU A 68 1.30 -0.53 1.01
C LEU A 68 2.59 0.27 0.75
N PRO A 69 3.33 0.65 1.80
CA PRO A 69 4.66 1.27 1.67
C PRO A 69 5.69 0.32 1.04
N GLY A 70 6.78 0.89 0.56
CA GLY A 70 7.88 0.14 -0.03
C GLY A 70 9.02 -0.18 0.97
N GLY A 71 10.25 0.01 0.51
CA GLY A 71 11.43 -0.54 1.15
C GLY A 71 11.62 -2.00 0.74
N THR A 72 12.27 -2.83 1.58
CA THR A 72 12.37 -4.28 1.35
C THR A 72 11.27 -5.08 2.05
N ALA A 73 10.46 -4.45 2.90
CA ALA A 73 9.34 -5.06 3.59
C ALA A 73 8.36 -5.81 2.65
N PRO A 74 7.99 -5.28 1.46
CA PRO A 74 7.11 -5.97 0.53
C PRO A 74 7.60 -7.36 0.08
N GLU A 75 8.92 -7.59 0.04
CA GLU A 75 9.47 -8.91 -0.31
C GLU A 75 9.09 -10.00 0.71
N LYS A 76 8.98 -9.64 1.98
CA LYS A 76 8.53 -10.54 3.04
C LYS A 76 7.00 -10.65 3.06
N LEU A 77 6.33 -9.51 2.98
CA LEU A 77 4.88 -9.43 3.04
C LEU A 77 4.19 -10.19 1.91
N ARG A 78 4.75 -10.16 0.68
CA ARG A 78 4.21 -10.86 -0.49
C ARG A 78 4.21 -12.38 -0.36
N GLN A 79 4.94 -12.94 0.60
CA GLN A 79 5.02 -14.38 0.86
C GLN A 79 3.95 -14.86 1.84
N ASN A 80 3.25 -13.94 2.51
CA ASN A 80 2.23 -14.28 3.50
C ASN A 80 0.84 -14.38 2.84
N ALA A 81 0.19 -15.53 2.98
CA ALA A 81 -1.10 -15.81 2.35
C ALA A 81 -2.22 -14.88 2.82
N ASP A 82 -2.22 -14.49 4.09
CA ASP A 82 -3.26 -13.62 4.65
C ASP A 82 -3.11 -12.17 4.16
N VAL A 83 -1.87 -11.68 4.00
CA VAL A 83 -1.60 -10.39 3.35
C VAL A 83 -2.15 -10.37 1.93
N LEU A 84 -1.92 -11.45 1.16
CA LEU A 84 -2.41 -11.54 -0.21
C LEU A 84 -3.94 -11.67 -0.25
N ALA A 85 -4.53 -12.43 0.66
CA ALA A 85 -5.99 -12.57 0.76
C ALA A 85 -6.64 -11.24 1.10
N ALA A 86 -6.12 -10.50 2.08
CA ALA A 86 -6.61 -9.17 2.43
C ALA A 86 -6.50 -8.21 1.23
N THR A 87 -5.34 -8.18 0.55
CA THR A 87 -5.13 -7.33 -0.63
C THR A 87 -6.15 -7.61 -1.73
N ARG A 88 -6.42 -8.90 -2.04
CA ARG A 88 -7.46 -9.28 -2.99
C ARG A 88 -8.84 -8.83 -2.55
N ALA A 89 -9.18 -8.99 -1.27
CA ALA A 89 -10.48 -8.58 -0.75
C ALA A 89 -10.72 -7.07 -0.91
N PHE A 90 -9.72 -6.23 -0.65
CA PHE A 90 -9.81 -4.78 -0.93
C PHE A 90 -10.01 -4.51 -2.43
N PHE A 91 -9.26 -5.20 -3.27
CA PHE A 91 -9.34 -5.03 -4.73
C PHE A 91 -10.73 -5.41 -5.26
N ASP A 92 -11.23 -6.58 -4.89
CA ASP A 92 -12.53 -7.12 -5.34
C ASP A 92 -13.71 -6.28 -4.83
N ALA A 93 -13.56 -5.69 -3.65
CA ALA A 93 -14.54 -4.75 -3.08
C ALA A 93 -14.48 -3.34 -3.73
N GLY A 94 -13.56 -3.10 -4.66
CA GLY A 94 -13.39 -1.78 -5.28
C GLY A 94 -12.80 -0.72 -4.36
N LYS A 95 -12.33 -1.09 -3.16
CA LYS A 95 -11.78 -0.14 -2.19
C LYS A 95 -10.41 0.39 -2.65
N PRO A 96 -10.09 1.67 -2.40
CA PRO A 96 -8.80 2.24 -2.77
C PRO A 96 -7.63 1.46 -2.19
N ILE A 97 -6.67 1.12 -3.06
CA ILE A 97 -5.40 0.51 -2.69
C ILE A 97 -4.27 1.41 -3.19
N ALA A 98 -3.48 1.93 -2.29
CA ALA A 98 -2.30 2.74 -2.60
C ALA A 98 -1.03 1.93 -2.37
N ALA A 99 -0.15 1.83 -3.38
CA ALA A 99 1.12 1.13 -3.28
C ALA A 99 2.24 1.95 -3.91
N ILE A 100 3.35 2.11 -3.20
CA ILE A 100 4.49 2.92 -3.65
C ILE A 100 5.77 2.10 -3.68
N CYS A 101 6.66 2.43 -4.62
CA CYS A 101 8.03 1.91 -4.73
C CYS A 101 8.02 0.39 -4.96
N HIS A 102 8.43 -0.42 -3.97
CA HIS A 102 8.35 -1.88 -3.99
C HIS A 102 7.00 -2.43 -3.48
N GLY A 103 6.12 -1.58 -2.95
CA GLY A 103 4.77 -1.97 -2.51
C GLY A 103 3.98 -2.78 -3.55
N PRO A 104 4.03 -2.44 -4.85
CA PRO A 104 3.38 -3.20 -5.92
C PRO A 104 3.79 -4.67 -6.04
N LEU A 105 4.91 -5.12 -5.45
CA LEU A 105 5.25 -6.54 -5.36
C LEU A 105 4.14 -7.37 -4.68
N ILE A 106 3.46 -6.78 -3.70
CA ILE A 106 2.31 -7.43 -3.03
C ILE A 106 1.15 -7.57 -4.01
N LEU A 107 0.88 -6.54 -4.83
CA LEU A 107 -0.16 -6.56 -5.87
C LEU A 107 0.10 -7.62 -6.94
N ILE A 108 1.38 -7.80 -7.33
CA ILE A 108 1.81 -8.87 -8.26
C ILE A 108 1.44 -10.23 -7.68
N SER A 109 1.85 -10.50 -6.44
CA SER A 109 1.62 -11.80 -5.79
C SER A 109 0.13 -12.03 -5.47
N ALA A 110 -0.63 -10.96 -5.20
CA ALA A 110 -2.08 -11.02 -5.06
C ALA A 110 -2.81 -11.24 -6.40
N LYS A 111 -2.09 -11.15 -7.56
CA LYS A 111 -2.62 -11.36 -8.91
C LYS A 111 -3.71 -10.35 -9.32
N VAL A 112 -3.58 -9.09 -8.88
CA VAL A 112 -4.58 -8.04 -9.15
C VAL A 112 -4.15 -7.04 -10.23
N LEU A 113 -2.97 -7.22 -10.85
CA LEU A 113 -2.41 -6.25 -11.80
C LEU A 113 -2.67 -6.54 -13.28
N ARG A 114 -3.13 -7.73 -13.65
CA ARG A 114 -3.33 -8.08 -15.07
C ARG A 114 -4.28 -7.09 -15.76
N GLY A 115 -3.78 -6.46 -16.83
CA GLY A 115 -4.54 -5.48 -17.62
C GLY A 115 -4.73 -4.13 -16.94
N ARG A 116 -4.12 -3.90 -15.77
CA ARG A 116 -4.23 -2.64 -15.02
C ARG A 116 -3.05 -1.72 -15.34
N ARG A 117 -3.34 -0.42 -15.47
CA ARG A 117 -2.31 0.62 -15.57
C ARG A 117 -1.70 0.83 -14.19
N CYS A 118 -0.38 0.86 -14.11
CA CYS A 118 0.31 1.14 -12.85
C CYS A 118 1.75 1.62 -13.07
N THR A 119 2.33 2.14 -12.00
CA THR A 119 3.75 2.46 -11.90
C THR A 119 4.36 1.80 -10.67
N CYS A 120 5.68 1.84 -10.56
CA CYS A 120 6.43 1.27 -9.45
C CYS A 120 7.84 1.86 -9.41
N TYR A 121 8.63 1.46 -8.42
CA TYR A 121 10.07 1.71 -8.45
C TYR A 121 10.67 1.10 -9.74
N PRO A 122 11.52 1.85 -10.46
CA PRO A 122 12.04 1.41 -11.77
C PRO A 122 12.69 0.03 -11.74
N GLY A 123 13.31 -0.36 -10.62
CA GLY A 123 14.00 -1.64 -10.48
C GLY A 123 13.08 -2.87 -10.52
N ILE A 124 11.76 -2.70 -10.32
CA ILE A 124 10.77 -3.80 -10.42
C ILE A 124 9.82 -3.61 -11.61
N ARG A 125 10.16 -2.75 -12.57
CA ARG A 125 9.33 -2.52 -13.76
C ARG A 125 9.04 -3.81 -14.52
N ASP A 126 10.05 -4.62 -14.74
CA ASP A 126 9.90 -5.84 -15.52
C ASP A 126 9.02 -6.88 -14.81
N ASP A 127 9.07 -6.92 -13.47
CA ASP A 127 8.16 -7.75 -12.67
C ASP A 127 6.69 -7.35 -12.88
N ILE A 128 6.41 -6.05 -12.89
CA ILE A 128 5.07 -5.49 -13.15
C ILE A 128 4.58 -5.86 -14.57
N VAL A 129 5.43 -5.67 -15.57
CA VAL A 129 5.12 -6.01 -16.97
C VAL A 129 4.88 -7.50 -17.12
N ASN A 130 5.73 -8.34 -16.52
CA ASN A 130 5.59 -9.79 -16.54
C ASN A 130 4.32 -10.26 -15.81
N ALA A 131 3.83 -9.52 -14.83
CA ALA A 131 2.55 -9.77 -14.18
C ALA A 131 1.34 -9.38 -15.05
N GLY A 132 1.58 -8.84 -16.25
CA GLY A 132 0.54 -8.45 -17.22
C GLY A 132 -0.03 -7.05 -17.01
N ALA A 133 0.65 -6.21 -16.24
CA ALA A 133 0.25 -4.82 -16.05
C ALA A 133 0.72 -3.91 -17.21
N LEU A 134 0.05 -2.79 -17.37
CA LEU A 134 0.41 -1.73 -18.32
C LEU A 134 1.22 -0.68 -17.54
N TYR A 135 2.55 -0.77 -17.65
CA TYR A 135 3.46 0.11 -16.93
C TYR A 135 3.50 1.51 -17.52
N GLU A 136 3.40 2.52 -16.65
CA GLU A 136 3.59 3.92 -16.99
C GLU A 136 4.67 4.56 -16.11
N ASN A 137 5.66 5.19 -16.70
CA ASN A 137 6.66 5.95 -15.92
C ASN A 137 6.10 7.34 -15.58
N SER A 138 5.27 7.39 -14.57
CA SER A 138 4.64 8.62 -14.07
C SER A 138 4.76 8.69 -12.54
N PRO A 139 4.84 9.87 -11.93
CA PRO A 139 4.87 10.01 -10.47
C PRO A 139 3.74 9.29 -9.77
N VAL A 140 2.53 9.35 -10.33
CA VAL A 140 1.35 8.63 -9.84
C VAL A 140 0.54 8.12 -11.01
N VAL A 141 0.08 6.87 -10.91
CA VAL A 141 -0.89 6.28 -11.83
C VAL A 141 -2.11 5.85 -11.03
N VAL A 142 -3.27 6.34 -11.45
CA VAL A 142 -4.57 5.94 -10.90
C VAL A 142 -5.31 5.15 -11.97
N ASP A 143 -5.71 3.92 -11.62
CA ASP A 143 -6.53 3.06 -12.47
C ASP A 143 -7.62 2.39 -11.62
N GLY A 144 -8.84 2.93 -11.72
CA GLY A 144 -9.94 2.53 -10.86
C GLY A 144 -9.60 2.73 -9.39
N ASN A 145 -9.59 1.65 -8.63
CA ASN A 145 -9.26 1.68 -7.21
C ASN A 145 -7.76 1.51 -6.90
N LEU A 146 -6.90 1.36 -7.91
CA LEU A 146 -5.44 1.27 -7.72
C LEU A 146 -4.78 2.62 -7.86
N ILE A 147 -3.97 3.00 -6.89
CA ILE A 147 -3.13 4.20 -6.87
C ILE A 147 -1.69 3.74 -6.68
N THR A 148 -0.84 3.93 -7.66
CA THR A 148 0.56 3.51 -7.59
C THR A 148 1.52 4.66 -7.81
N SER A 149 2.71 4.57 -7.22
CA SER A 149 3.75 5.60 -7.26
C SER A 149 5.14 4.97 -7.24
N ARG A 150 6.19 5.74 -7.56
CA ARG A 150 7.52 5.20 -7.86
C ARG A 150 8.50 5.22 -6.69
N ARG A 151 8.52 6.33 -5.93
CA ARG A 151 9.62 6.64 -4.99
C ARG A 151 9.24 7.78 -4.04
N PRO A 152 10.05 8.04 -2.99
CA PRO A 152 9.76 9.08 -1.98
C PRO A 152 9.48 10.47 -2.54
N ASP A 153 10.17 10.88 -3.62
CA ASP A 153 9.95 12.21 -4.24
C ASP A 153 8.51 12.41 -4.74
N ASP A 154 7.83 11.32 -5.06
CA ASP A 154 6.46 11.33 -5.57
C ASP A 154 5.39 11.33 -4.46
N LEU A 155 5.77 11.20 -3.19
CA LEU A 155 4.85 11.07 -2.04
C LEU A 155 3.78 12.16 -1.95
N PRO A 156 4.07 13.46 -2.21
CA PRO A 156 3.04 14.49 -2.15
C PRO A 156 1.91 14.25 -3.16
N ASP A 157 2.25 13.91 -4.41
CA ASP A 157 1.27 13.62 -5.46
C ASP A 157 0.52 12.31 -5.17
N PHE A 158 1.23 11.30 -4.72
CA PHE A 158 0.67 10.00 -4.33
C PHE A 158 -0.39 10.15 -3.24
N MET A 159 -0.09 10.89 -2.18
CA MET A 159 -1.03 11.07 -1.08
C MET A 159 -2.21 11.97 -1.44
N ARG A 160 -2.03 13.00 -2.30
CA ARG A 160 -3.15 13.77 -2.84
C ARG A 160 -4.12 12.88 -3.62
N ALA A 161 -3.60 12.00 -4.48
CA ALA A 161 -4.42 11.08 -5.26
C ALA A 161 -5.14 10.06 -4.37
N PHE A 162 -4.44 9.48 -3.39
CA PHE A 162 -5.01 8.53 -2.45
C PHE A 162 -6.14 9.14 -1.62
N ILE A 163 -5.89 10.29 -0.98
CA ILE A 163 -6.89 10.99 -0.16
C ILE A 163 -8.12 11.37 -0.99
N LYS A 164 -7.91 11.87 -2.22
CA LYS A 164 -9.02 12.16 -3.13
C LYS A 164 -9.88 10.91 -3.39
N GLN A 165 -9.24 9.76 -3.64
CA GLN A 165 -9.94 8.51 -3.90
C GLN A 165 -10.70 8.02 -2.65
N VAL A 166 -10.06 8.03 -1.47
CA VAL A 166 -10.71 7.64 -0.20
C VAL A 166 -11.92 8.50 0.11
N ASN A 167 -11.86 9.82 -0.18
CA ASN A 167 -12.97 10.74 0.07
C ASN A 167 -14.09 10.62 -0.97
N SER A 168 -13.81 10.12 -2.18
CA SER A 168 -14.83 9.92 -3.22
C SER A 168 -15.71 8.69 -2.98
N GLU A 169 -15.22 7.72 -2.21
CA GLU A 169 -15.99 6.52 -1.84
C GLU A 169 -17.15 6.90 -0.92
N LYS A 170 -18.37 6.84 -1.46
CA LYS A 170 -19.60 6.99 -0.67
C LYS A 170 -19.81 5.70 0.15
N ARG A 171 -20.09 5.86 1.43
CA ARG A 171 -20.55 4.78 2.30
C ARG A 171 -21.93 4.29 1.85
#